data_48864aac96ade1f4b7efd759e7100679
#
_entry.id   48864aac96ade1f4b7efd759e7100679
#
_cell.length_a   1.000
_cell.length_b   1.000
_cell.length_c   1.000
_cell.angle_alpha   90.00
_cell.angle_beta   90.00
_cell.angle_gamma   90.00
#
_symmetry.space_group_name_H-M   'P 1'
#
loop_
_entity.id
_entity.type
_entity.pdbx_description
1 polymer ?
#
loop_
_entity_poly.entity_id
_entity_poly.type
_entity_poly.pdbx_seq_one_letter_code
_entity_poly.pdbx_strand_id
1 'polypeptide(L)'
;MTRIHRSHKGELLLQDRRNTPEELRAAIPHYINSDMPQQHADFFAGLSCLPLATLDQRGRPWVSILVTRSDGDPSVGIQVLGDNTTDVVAETSPFDPFARALRQASVPAGKARLFAGVGIDFSNRRRNKIAGSISHAAVDEAGRIRLRLLSDQHLGNCPKYITKRQLTHMRRRAVLSFDRFDNCTSALPADAKALVDRASTVFLATRHIAQSNADGTQTDMGVNHRGGAPGFVRIHEEIEGDQVTTHLVLPDHSGNRFYQSLGNIETDPQVGLVFPDFTTGDVFHVTGEAENLFDDDAEALMPRVRLVTRIKVTGAVLVRSGLNLKLASEEQVSPYNPPVKFLRQELEQMGHSAVACDNAAAVSATLVSTRA
;
A
#
# COMPACT_ATOMS: atom_id res chain seq x y z
N MET A 1 -8.03 -3.43 -30.50
CA MET A 1 -9.28 -3.06 -29.81
C MET A 1 -8.89 -2.67 -28.38
N THR A 2 -9.13 -1.44 -28.00
CA THR A 2 -8.88 -0.96 -26.62
C THR A 2 -9.77 -1.76 -25.68
N ARG A 3 -9.18 -2.43 -24.71
CA ARG A 3 -9.90 -3.24 -23.75
C ARG A 3 -10.56 -2.33 -22.73
N ILE A 4 -11.86 -2.43 -22.52
CA ILE A 4 -12.56 -1.69 -21.48
C ILE A 4 -12.47 -2.49 -20.18
N HIS A 5 -11.94 -1.88 -19.13
CA HIS A 5 -11.97 -2.44 -17.77
C HIS A 5 -13.42 -2.68 -17.34
N ARG A 6 -13.67 -3.76 -16.63
CA ARG A 6 -14.97 -4.04 -16.02
C ARG A 6 -14.85 -4.13 -14.52
N SER A 7 -15.67 -3.37 -13.83
CA SER A 7 -15.77 -3.50 -12.38
C SER A 7 -16.27 -4.89 -12.01
N HIS A 8 -15.57 -5.57 -11.13
CA HIS A 8 -15.98 -6.88 -10.63
C HIS A 8 -17.03 -6.74 -9.51
N LYS A 9 -17.64 -7.85 -9.11
CA LYS A 9 -18.76 -7.89 -8.14
C LYS A 9 -18.49 -7.14 -6.83
N GLY A 10 -17.26 -7.17 -6.31
CA GLY A 10 -16.90 -6.48 -5.07
C GLY A 10 -16.89 -4.96 -5.23
N GLU A 11 -16.35 -4.44 -6.35
CA GLU A 11 -16.38 -2.99 -6.66
C GLU A 11 -17.82 -2.50 -6.84
N LEU A 12 -18.65 -3.26 -7.56
CA LEU A 12 -20.06 -2.94 -7.76
C LEU A 12 -20.82 -2.93 -6.42
N LEU A 13 -20.59 -3.92 -5.55
CA LEU A 13 -21.18 -3.98 -4.21
C LEU A 13 -20.85 -2.70 -3.40
N LEU A 14 -19.60 -2.27 -3.42
CA LEU A 14 -19.17 -1.07 -2.71
C LEU A 14 -19.78 0.21 -3.32
N GLN A 15 -19.82 0.28 -4.66
CA GLN A 15 -20.44 1.41 -5.37
C GLN A 15 -21.93 1.52 -5.01
N ASP A 16 -22.66 0.39 -4.93
CA ASP A 16 -24.05 0.35 -4.49
C ASP A 16 -24.18 0.79 -3.04
N ARG A 17 -23.46 0.14 -2.12
CA ARG A 17 -23.52 0.42 -0.68
C ARG A 17 -23.19 1.86 -0.32
N ARG A 18 -22.31 2.49 -1.12
CA ARG A 18 -21.85 3.87 -0.92
C ARG A 18 -22.59 4.89 -1.79
N ASN A 19 -23.69 4.50 -2.43
CA ASN A 19 -24.52 5.34 -3.28
C ASN A 19 -23.68 6.12 -4.30
N THR A 20 -22.82 5.41 -5.05
CA THR A 20 -22.05 6.04 -6.13
C THR A 20 -23.00 6.44 -7.25
N PRO A 21 -22.98 7.70 -7.72
CA PRO A 21 -23.87 8.15 -8.80
C PRO A 21 -23.71 7.31 -10.06
N GLU A 22 -24.80 7.07 -10.77
CA GLU A 22 -24.82 6.19 -11.96
C GLU A 22 -23.90 6.72 -13.06
N GLU A 23 -23.85 8.02 -13.28
CA GLU A 23 -22.96 8.65 -14.27
C GLU A 23 -21.48 8.34 -13.95
N LEU A 24 -21.12 8.34 -12.66
CA LEU A 24 -19.76 8.01 -12.25
C LEU A 24 -19.49 6.51 -12.44
N ARG A 25 -20.45 5.63 -12.12
CA ARG A 25 -20.30 4.18 -12.34
C ARG A 25 -20.06 3.87 -13.81
N ALA A 26 -20.85 4.49 -14.70
CA ALA A 26 -20.68 4.34 -16.15
C ALA A 26 -19.33 4.88 -16.66
N ALA A 27 -18.77 5.90 -16.00
CA ALA A 27 -17.50 6.51 -16.40
C ALA A 27 -16.27 5.74 -15.89
N ILE A 28 -16.34 5.05 -14.74
CA ILE A 28 -15.20 4.34 -14.10
C ILE A 28 -14.43 3.45 -15.08
N PRO A 29 -15.07 2.57 -15.90
CA PRO A 29 -14.36 1.72 -16.84
C PRO A 29 -13.49 2.48 -17.84
N HIS A 30 -13.85 3.72 -18.17
CA HIS A 30 -13.17 4.56 -19.15
C HIS A 30 -11.99 5.35 -18.57
N TYR A 31 -11.84 5.41 -17.23
CA TYR A 31 -10.69 6.04 -16.60
C TYR A 31 -9.47 5.15 -16.55
N ILE A 32 -9.63 3.84 -16.74
CA ILE A 32 -8.55 2.87 -16.75
C ILE A 32 -8.16 2.60 -18.20
N ASN A 33 -6.99 3.10 -18.60
CA ASN A 33 -6.48 2.92 -19.96
C ASN A 33 -5.79 1.55 -20.07
N SER A 34 -6.08 0.81 -21.16
CA SER A 34 -5.34 -0.40 -21.50
C SER A 34 -3.95 -0.11 -22.04
N ASP A 35 -3.81 1.02 -22.73
CA ASP A 35 -2.53 1.46 -23.29
C ASP A 35 -1.93 2.56 -22.40
N MET A 36 -0.61 2.54 -22.22
CA MET A 36 0.08 3.53 -21.39
C MET A 36 0.12 4.89 -22.11
N PRO A 37 -0.55 5.92 -21.58
CA PRO A 37 -0.44 7.26 -22.15
C PRO A 37 1.00 7.78 -22.04
N GLN A 38 1.48 8.54 -23.04
CA GLN A 38 2.84 9.09 -23.05
C GLN A 38 3.17 9.87 -21.78
N GLN A 39 2.24 10.70 -21.28
CA GLN A 39 2.43 11.43 -20.03
C GLN A 39 2.59 10.51 -18.79
N HIS A 40 2.07 9.28 -18.81
CA HIS A 40 2.33 8.29 -17.76
C HIS A 40 3.72 7.66 -17.95
N ALA A 41 4.12 7.38 -19.19
CA ALA A 41 5.47 6.88 -19.49
C ALA A 41 6.55 7.85 -18.99
N ASP A 42 6.42 9.14 -19.31
CA ASP A 42 7.34 10.20 -18.88
C ASP A 42 7.35 10.32 -17.34
N PHE A 43 6.17 10.20 -16.72
CA PHE A 43 6.05 10.24 -15.27
C PHE A 43 6.76 9.05 -14.60
N PHE A 44 6.55 7.82 -15.07
CA PHE A 44 7.21 6.64 -14.49
C PHE A 44 8.72 6.69 -14.69
N ALA A 45 9.20 7.10 -15.85
CA ALA A 45 10.64 7.25 -16.13
C ALA A 45 11.35 8.26 -15.19
N GLY A 46 10.62 9.25 -14.68
CA GLY A 46 11.15 10.27 -13.77
C GLY A 46 11.13 9.90 -12.27
N LEU A 47 10.60 8.75 -11.89
CA LEU A 47 10.42 8.39 -10.48
C LEU A 47 11.74 8.02 -9.79
N SER A 48 11.91 8.46 -8.55
CA SER A 48 13.01 8.03 -7.67
C SER A 48 12.73 6.71 -6.96
N CYS A 49 11.46 6.35 -6.81
CA CYS A 49 11.03 5.06 -6.29
C CYS A 49 9.67 4.65 -6.84
N LEU A 50 9.44 3.35 -6.88
CA LEU A 50 8.19 2.75 -7.33
C LEU A 50 7.70 1.73 -6.30
N PRO A 51 6.67 2.06 -5.51
CA PRO A 51 5.91 1.07 -4.75
C PRO A 51 5.29 0.04 -5.68
N LEU A 52 5.71 -1.22 -5.56
CA LEU A 52 5.31 -2.33 -6.41
C LEU A 52 4.96 -3.55 -5.58
N ALA A 53 3.92 -4.27 -5.98
CA ALA A 53 3.49 -5.51 -5.34
C ALA A 53 3.51 -6.69 -6.29
N THR A 54 3.76 -7.87 -5.75
CA THR A 54 3.56 -9.16 -6.40
C THR A 54 3.08 -10.21 -5.38
N LEU A 55 2.77 -11.41 -5.85
CA LEU A 55 2.32 -12.51 -5.01
C LEU A 55 3.47 -13.48 -4.72
N ASP A 56 3.53 -13.99 -3.49
CA ASP A 56 4.41 -15.10 -3.15
C ASP A 56 3.80 -16.45 -3.60
N GLN A 57 4.51 -17.56 -3.33
CA GLN A 57 4.06 -18.92 -3.69
C GLN A 57 2.74 -19.34 -3.03
N ARG A 58 2.37 -18.70 -1.89
CA ARG A 58 1.10 -18.92 -1.20
C ARG A 58 0.02 -17.98 -1.71
N GLY A 59 0.31 -17.16 -2.73
CA GLY A 59 -0.59 -16.16 -3.26
C GLY A 59 -0.74 -14.91 -2.38
N ARG A 60 0.05 -14.75 -1.33
CA ARG A 60 -0.02 -13.58 -0.44
C ARG A 60 0.62 -12.36 -1.12
N PRO A 61 -0.03 -11.20 -1.11
CA PRO A 61 0.55 -9.98 -1.63
C PRO A 61 1.69 -9.47 -0.75
N TRP A 62 2.79 -9.04 -1.39
CA TRP A 62 3.88 -8.32 -0.76
C TRP A 62 4.19 -7.05 -1.54
N VAL A 63 4.28 -5.94 -0.84
CA VAL A 63 4.61 -4.63 -1.41
C VAL A 63 6.03 -4.25 -1.03
N SER A 64 6.78 -3.70 -1.97
CA SER A 64 8.09 -3.11 -1.74
C SER A 64 8.16 -1.68 -2.25
N ILE A 65 9.11 -0.90 -1.76
CA ILE A 65 9.51 0.39 -2.30
C ILE A 65 10.78 0.16 -3.12
N LEU A 66 10.61 -0.04 -4.42
CA LEU A 66 11.74 -0.19 -5.33
C LEU A 66 12.40 1.17 -5.57
N VAL A 67 13.67 1.32 -5.21
CA VAL A 67 14.42 2.56 -5.48
C VAL A 67 14.90 2.52 -6.92
N THR A 68 14.39 3.43 -7.73
CA THR A 68 14.55 3.49 -9.20
C THR A 68 15.47 4.62 -9.65
N ARG A 69 16.24 5.19 -8.73
CA ARG A 69 17.27 6.19 -9.01
C ARG A 69 18.46 5.95 -8.09
N SER A 70 19.64 5.96 -8.63
CA SER A 70 20.88 5.80 -7.88
C SER A 70 21.89 6.85 -8.31
N ASP A 71 22.50 7.53 -7.32
CA ASP A 71 23.58 8.49 -7.60
C ASP A 71 24.86 7.71 -7.97
N GLY A 72 25.23 7.75 -9.23
CA GLY A 72 26.43 7.08 -9.76
C GLY A 72 26.19 5.74 -10.47
N ASP A 73 24.94 5.27 -10.57
CA ASP A 73 24.62 4.13 -11.42
C ASP A 73 23.46 4.46 -12.39
N PRO A 74 23.77 4.90 -13.61
CA PRO A 74 22.76 5.27 -14.60
C PRO A 74 21.94 4.09 -15.12
N SER A 75 22.31 2.85 -14.79
CA SER A 75 21.54 1.67 -15.17
C SER A 75 20.33 1.42 -14.26
N VAL A 76 20.27 2.09 -13.09
CA VAL A 76 19.11 2.05 -12.20
C VAL A 76 18.08 3.04 -12.70
N GLY A 77 16.88 2.56 -13.01
CA GLY A 77 15.80 3.40 -13.55
C GLY A 77 14.62 2.63 -14.09
N ILE A 78 13.68 3.39 -14.59
CA ILE A 78 12.50 2.88 -15.30
C ILE A 78 12.59 3.32 -16.76
N GLN A 79 12.49 2.37 -17.67
CA GLN A 79 12.47 2.63 -19.10
C GLN A 79 11.16 2.07 -19.70
N VAL A 80 10.33 2.95 -20.20
CA VAL A 80 9.14 2.56 -20.95
C VAL A 80 9.53 2.34 -22.41
N LEU A 81 9.33 1.12 -22.91
CA LEU A 81 9.79 0.69 -24.25
C LEU A 81 8.73 0.85 -25.35
N GLY A 82 7.49 1.15 -25.00
CA GLY A 82 6.32 1.08 -25.87
C GLY A 82 5.58 -0.26 -25.71
N ASP A 83 4.46 -0.42 -26.41
CA ASP A 83 3.61 -1.63 -26.39
C ASP A 83 3.30 -2.13 -24.96
N ASN A 84 3.07 -1.18 -24.05
CA ASN A 84 2.81 -1.46 -22.62
C ASN A 84 3.95 -2.21 -21.90
N THR A 85 5.14 -2.22 -22.47
CA THR A 85 6.32 -2.86 -21.91
C THR A 85 7.17 -1.84 -21.15
N THR A 86 7.52 -2.16 -19.91
CA THR A 86 8.35 -1.32 -19.05
C THR A 86 9.46 -2.16 -18.42
N ASP A 87 10.71 -1.76 -18.63
CA ASP A 87 11.86 -2.31 -17.94
C ASP A 87 12.14 -1.50 -16.68
N VAL A 88 12.36 -2.19 -15.58
CA VAL A 88 12.70 -1.60 -14.29
C VAL A 88 13.98 -2.21 -13.77
N VAL A 89 14.99 -1.39 -13.54
CA VAL A 89 16.18 -1.75 -12.77
C VAL A 89 16.14 -0.95 -11.48
N ALA A 90 16.07 -1.64 -10.36
CA ALA A 90 15.85 -1.01 -9.07
C ALA A 90 16.67 -1.66 -7.96
N GLU A 91 16.78 -0.95 -6.86
CA GLU A 91 17.39 -1.45 -5.64
C GLU A 91 16.34 -1.64 -4.54
N THR A 92 16.48 -2.72 -3.79
CA THR A 92 15.76 -2.97 -2.55
C THR A 92 16.67 -3.72 -1.56
N SER A 93 16.19 -3.98 -0.36
CA SER A 93 16.93 -4.83 0.58
C SER A 93 16.98 -6.29 0.09
N PRO A 94 18.08 -7.02 0.31
CA PRO A 94 18.13 -8.46 0.07
C PRO A 94 17.12 -9.24 0.93
N PHE A 95 16.67 -8.67 2.04
CA PHE A 95 15.69 -9.25 2.97
C PHE A 95 14.23 -8.85 2.64
N ASP A 96 14.03 -8.05 1.60
CA ASP A 96 12.72 -7.60 1.17
C ASP A 96 11.85 -8.79 0.74
N PRO A 97 10.61 -8.91 1.27
CA PRO A 97 9.73 -10.03 0.96
C PRO A 97 9.26 -10.05 -0.50
N PHE A 98 9.15 -8.91 -1.18
CA PHE A 98 8.87 -8.84 -2.61
C PHE A 98 10.04 -9.45 -3.43
N ALA A 99 11.29 -9.07 -3.12
CA ALA A 99 12.47 -9.64 -3.76
C ALA A 99 12.55 -11.15 -3.51
N ARG A 100 12.22 -11.60 -2.30
CA ARG A 100 12.13 -13.02 -1.95
C ARG A 100 11.04 -13.73 -2.75
N ALA A 101 9.83 -13.13 -2.89
CA ALA A 101 8.76 -13.68 -3.70
C ALA A 101 9.19 -13.87 -5.15
N LEU A 102 9.95 -12.93 -5.72
CA LEU A 102 10.48 -13.05 -7.07
C LEU A 102 11.48 -14.19 -7.23
N ARG A 103 12.37 -14.41 -6.24
CA ARG A 103 13.36 -15.51 -6.27
C ARG A 103 12.72 -16.89 -6.16
N GLN A 104 11.66 -17.00 -5.35
CA GLN A 104 11.06 -18.30 -4.99
C GLN A 104 10.00 -18.77 -5.99
N ALA A 105 9.41 -17.92 -6.77
CA ALA A 105 8.25 -18.25 -7.57
C ALA A 105 8.63 -18.90 -8.91
N SER A 106 8.51 -20.21 -8.99
CA SER A 106 8.12 -20.84 -10.25
C SER A 106 6.62 -20.52 -10.46
N VAL A 107 6.31 -19.72 -11.47
CA VAL A 107 4.92 -19.51 -11.88
C VAL A 107 4.44 -20.79 -12.53
N PRO A 108 3.32 -21.39 -12.11
CA PRO A 108 2.76 -22.55 -12.79
C PRO A 108 2.62 -22.28 -14.29
N ALA A 109 2.88 -23.29 -15.11
CA ALA A 109 2.76 -23.16 -16.56
C ALA A 109 1.37 -22.60 -16.94
N GLY A 110 1.36 -21.55 -17.78
CA GLY A 110 0.13 -20.90 -18.24
C GLY A 110 -0.48 -19.86 -17.29
N LYS A 111 0.14 -19.59 -16.12
CA LYS A 111 -0.27 -18.48 -15.26
C LYS A 111 0.72 -17.31 -15.35
N ALA A 112 0.21 -16.09 -15.40
CA ALA A 112 1.03 -14.89 -15.36
C ALA A 112 1.39 -14.54 -13.91
N ARG A 113 2.62 -14.06 -13.68
CA ARG A 113 3.00 -13.46 -12.39
C ARG A 113 2.44 -12.04 -12.37
N LEU A 114 1.46 -11.80 -11.53
CA LEU A 114 0.83 -10.50 -11.41
C LEU A 114 1.73 -9.47 -10.72
N PHE A 115 1.58 -8.23 -11.13
CA PHE A 115 2.07 -7.07 -10.40
C PHE A 115 1.05 -5.96 -10.39
N ALA A 116 1.16 -5.09 -9.41
CA ALA A 116 0.54 -3.77 -9.39
C ALA A 116 1.48 -2.76 -8.76
N GLY A 117 1.39 -1.51 -9.18
CA GLY A 117 2.21 -0.43 -8.65
C GLY A 117 1.48 0.89 -8.60
N VAL A 118 1.98 1.79 -7.77
CA VAL A 118 1.58 3.19 -7.74
C VAL A 118 2.82 4.08 -7.65
N GLY A 119 3.14 4.74 -8.75
CA GLY A 119 4.17 5.77 -8.76
C GLY A 119 3.68 7.03 -8.06
N ILE A 120 4.52 7.63 -7.24
CA ILE A 120 4.28 8.94 -6.62
C ILE A 120 5.51 9.82 -6.81
N ASP A 121 5.31 10.97 -7.42
CA ASP A 121 6.25 12.07 -7.31
C ASP A 121 5.92 12.84 -6.01
N PHE A 122 6.67 12.55 -4.97
CA PHE A 122 6.47 13.15 -3.66
C PHE A 122 6.72 14.66 -3.64
N SER A 123 7.43 15.21 -4.62
CA SER A 123 7.70 16.65 -4.70
C SER A 123 6.45 17.48 -5.02
N ASN A 124 5.51 16.90 -5.77
CA ASN A 124 4.31 17.60 -6.27
C ASN A 124 2.99 16.87 -6.01
N ARG A 125 3.04 15.66 -5.41
CA ARG A 125 1.88 14.77 -5.12
C ARG A 125 1.25 14.13 -6.36
N ARG A 126 1.85 14.23 -7.55
CA ARG A 126 1.35 13.51 -8.72
C ARG A 126 1.49 12.01 -8.49
N ARG A 127 0.47 11.24 -8.82
CA ARG A 127 0.51 9.79 -8.76
C ARG A 127 -0.25 9.13 -9.91
N ASN A 128 0.34 8.06 -10.43
CA ASN A 128 -0.27 7.20 -11.44
C ASN A 128 -0.14 5.74 -11.01
N LYS A 129 -1.11 4.92 -11.38
CA LYS A 129 -1.14 3.48 -11.12
C LYS A 129 -0.82 2.72 -12.40
N ILE A 130 -0.23 1.54 -12.19
CA ILE A 130 0.10 0.58 -13.24
C ILE A 130 -0.17 -0.84 -12.71
N ALA A 131 -0.75 -1.70 -13.53
CA ALA A 131 -0.91 -3.11 -13.19
C ALA A 131 -0.83 -3.99 -14.44
N GLY A 132 -0.58 -5.29 -14.23
CA GLY A 132 -0.43 -6.26 -15.28
C GLY A 132 0.36 -7.49 -14.85
N SER A 133 1.27 -7.97 -15.70
CA SER A 133 2.08 -9.16 -15.45
C SER A 133 3.59 -8.91 -15.57
N ILE A 134 4.38 -9.67 -14.82
CA ILE A 134 5.84 -9.70 -14.89
C ILE A 134 6.23 -10.80 -15.88
N SER A 135 6.83 -10.44 -17.02
CA SER A 135 7.32 -11.37 -18.03
C SER A 135 8.76 -11.83 -17.76
N HIS A 136 9.55 -11.01 -17.08
CA HIS A 136 10.89 -11.34 -16.66
C HIS A 136 11.20 -10.75 -15.28
N ALA A 137 11.89 -11.53 -14.44
CA ALA A 137 12.38 -11.06 -13.14
C ALA A 137 13.74 -11.70 -12.82
N ALA A 138 14.68 -10.88 -12.41
CA ALA A 138 15.96 -11.30 -11.86
C ALA A 138 16.27 -10.47 -10.60
N VAL A 139 16.75 -11.15 -9.57
CA VAL A 139 17.10 -10.54 -8.29
C VAL A 139 18.46 -11.08 -7.86
N ASP A 140 19.45 -10.21 -7.74
CA ASP A 140 20.77 -10.60 -7.25
C ASP A 140 20.82 -10.68 -5.71
N GLU A 141 21.97 -11.16 -5.18
CA GLU A 141 22.18 -11.33 -3.74
C GLU A 141 22.15 -9.98 -2.99
N ALA A 142 22.55 -8.92 -3.65
CA ALA A 142 22.57 -7.58 -3.08
C ALA A 142 21.17 -6.93 -3.04
N GLY A 143 20.12 -7.54 -3.62
CA GLY A 143 18.77 -6.98 -3.68
C GLY A 143 18.56 -6.05 -4.87
N ARG A 144 19.43 -6.08 -5.89
CA ARG A 144 19.16 -5.41 -7.15
C ARG A 144 18.17 -6.24 -7.96
N ILE A 145 17.14 -5.57 -8.43
CA ILE A 145 16.02 -6.18 -9.16
C ILE A 145 16.06 -5.72 -10.60
N ARG A 146 15.83 -6.64 -11.53
CA ARG A 146 15.54 -6.34 -12.94
C ARG A 146 14.21 -6.97 -13.29
N LEU A 147 13.27 -6.16 -13.76
CA LEU A 147 11.93 -6.60 -14.15
C LEU A 147 11.64 -6.16 -15.59
N ARG A 148 10.90 -6.99 -16.30
CA ARG A 148 10.13 -6.58 -17.47
C ARG A 148 8.66 -6.74 -17.16
N LEU A 149 7.95 -5.62 -17.17
CA LEU A 149 6.55 -5.51 -16.85
C LEU A 149 5.75 -5.37 -18.16
N LEU A 150 4.67 -6.14 -18.28
CA LEU A 150 3.66 -6.02 -19.33
C LEU A 150 2.40 -5.51 -18.66
N SER A 151 2.04 -4.26 -18.90
CA SER A 151 0.95 -3.58 -18.23
C SER A 151 -0.27 -3.45 -19.12
N ASP A 152 -1.45 -3.61 -18.57
CA ASP A 152 -2.74 -3.47 -19.24
C ASP A 152 -3.74 -2.58 -18.48
N GLN A 153 -3.28 -1.96 -17.40
CA GLN A 153 -4.07 -1.03 -16.59
C GLN A 153 -3.22 0.19 -16.20
N HIS A 154 -3.68 1.37 -16.61
CA HIS A 154 -3.03 2.64 -16.34
C HIS A 154 -4.07 3.66 -15.89
N LEU A 155 -3.84 4.29 -14.73
CA LEU A 155 -4.81 5.19 -14.11
C LEU A 155 -4.12 6.36 -13.42
N GLY A 156 -4.48 7.58 -13.80
CA GLY A 156 -4.16 8.79 -13.04
C GLY A 156 -5.03 8.90 -11.79
N ASN A 157 -4.46 9.37 -10.69
CA ASN A 157 -5.17 9.46 -9.41
C ASN A 157 -5.06 10.84 -8.75
N CYS A 158 -6.07 11.18 -7.93
CA CYS A 158 -6.12 12.40 -7.15
C CYS A 158 -4.93 12.49 -6.15
N PRO A 159 -4.33 13.68 -5.94
CA PRO A 159 -3.19 13.90 -5.05
C PRO A 159 -3.52 13.97 -3.55
N LYS A 160 -4.78 13.72 -3.15
CA LYS A 160 -5.19 13.82 -1.74
C LYS A 160 -4.38 12.90 -0.83
N TYR A 161 -4.14 13.36 0.39
CA TYR A 161 -3.50 12.64 1.50
C TYR A 161 -2.01 12.29 1.30
N ILE A 162 -1.38 12.79 0.24
CA ILE A 162 0.05 12.59 0.02
C ILE A 162 0.82 13.68 0.76
N THR A 163 1.67 13.31 1.70
CA THR A 163 2.67 14.19 2.31
C THR A 163 3.77 14.47 1.29
N LYS A 164 4.07 15.75 1.02
CA LYS A 164 5.17 16.12 0.11
C LYS A 164 6.50 15.87 0.80
N ARG A 165 7.43 15.34 0.01
CA ARG A 165 8.79 15.00 0.45
C ARG A 165 9.79 15.32 -0.63
N GLN A 166 10.91 15.87 -0.25
CA GLN A 166 12.11 15.89 -1.07
C GLN A 166 12.97 14.69 -0.65
N LEU A 167 13.12 13.73 -1.55
CA LEU A 167 13.87 12.51 -1.29
C LEU A 167 15.21 12.57 -2.00
N THR A 168 16.26 12.13 -1.31
CA THR A 168 17.59 11.96 -1.88
C THR A 168 18.04 10.52 -1.73
N HIS A 169 18.80 10.04 -2.70
CA HIS A 169 19.39 8.71 -2.64
C HIS A 169 20.45 8.66 -1.53
N MET A 170 20.54 7.51 -0.86
CA MET A 170 21.60 7.21 0.10
C MET A 170 22.42 6.05 -0.40
N ARG A 171 23.73 6.13 -0.20
CA ARG A 171 24.58 4.96 -0.31
C ARG A 171 24.12 3.90 0.68
N ARG A 172 23.95 2.67 0.23
CA ARG A 172 23.52 1.55 1.08
C ARG A 172 24.43 1.44 2.30
N ARG A 173 23.85 1.31 3.49
CA ARG A 173 24.62 1.01 4.71
C ARG A 173 25.15 -0.42 4.65
N ALA A 174 26.35 -0.63 5.17
CA ALA A 174 27.01 -1.94 5.12
C ALA A 174 26.31 -3.03 5.93
N VAL A 175 25.59 -2.65 6.99
CA VAL A 175 24.88 -3.58 7.88
C VAL A 175 23.38 -3.34 7.80
N LEU A 176 22.67 -4.37 7.31
CA LEU A 176 21.22 -4.44 7.35
C LEU A 176 20.83 -5.53 8.34
N SER A 177 19.83 -5.29 9.13
CA SER A 177 19.20 -6.28 9.98
C SER A 177 17.72 -6.39 9.64
N PHE A 178 17.15 -7.57 9.88
CA PHE A 178 15.72 -7.77 9.70
C PHE A 178 15.16 -8.69 10.78
N ASP A 179 13.90 -8.46 11.12
CA ASP A 179 13.11 -9.36 11.94
C ASP A 179 11.92 -9.84 11.12
N ARG A 180 11.66 -11.12 11.21
CA ARG A 180 10.59 -11.78 10.48
C ARG A 180 9.60 -12.44 11.44
N PHE A 181 8.33 -12.23 11.17
CA PHE A 181 7.21 -12.74 11.94
C PHE A 181 6.35 -13.58 11.02
N ASP A 182 6.47 -14.88 11.08
CA ASP A 182 5.58 -15.83 10.38
C ASP A 182 4.53 -16.34 11.37
N ASN A 183 3.28 -16.44 10.93
CA ASN A 183 2.15 -16.87 11.75
C ASN A 183 2.04 -16.05 13.05
N CYS A 184 1.81 -14.74 12.90
CA CYS A 184 1.78 -13.78 14.01
C CYS A 184 0.78 -14.18 15.11
N THR A 185 1.19 -15.08 16.01
CA THR A 185 0.48 -15.42 17.25
C THR A 185 1.07 -14.71 18.46
N SER A 186 2.02 -13.80 18.23
CA SER A 186 2.63 -12.94 19.21
C SER A 186 2.49 -11.47 18.79
N ALA A 187 2.49 -10.57 19.78
CA ALA A 187 2.45 -9.14 19.54
C ALA A 187 3.59 -8.68 18.61
N LEU A 188 3.30 -7.70 17.75
CA LEU A 188 4.36 -7.05 16.98
C LEU A 188 5.38 -6.39 17.93
N PRO A 189 6.69 -6.40 17.57
CA PRO A 189 7.70 -5.75 18.37
C PRO A 189 7.48 -4.23 18.44
N ALA A 190 7.99 -3.63 19.51
CA ALA A 190 7.82 -2.20 19.78
C ALA A 190 8.28 -1.32 18.62
N ASP A 191 9.39 -1.66 17.94
CA ASP A 191 9.93 -0.91 16.79
C ASP A 191 8.95 -0.90 15.61
N ALA A 192 8.33 -2.05 15.31
CA ALA A 192 7.33 -2.15 14.24
C ALA A 192 6.06 -1.34 14.58
N LYS A 193 5.58 -1.43 15.84
CA LYS A 193 4.46 -0.61 16.33
C LYS A 193 4.77 0.88 16.23
N ALA A 194 5.94 1.30 16.70
CA ALA A 194 6.37 2.68 16.63
C ALA A 194 6.48 3.20 15.20
N LEU A 195 6.87 2.34 14.21
CA LEU A 195 6.90 2.72 12.81
C LEU A 195 5.48 2.91 12.26
N VAL A 196 4.53 2.03 12.60
CA VAL A 196 3.11 2.20 12.22
C VAL A 196 2.54 3.47 12.83
N ASP A 197 2.81 3.74 14.11
CA ASP A 197 2.29 4.92 14.83
C ASP A 197 2.75 6.25 14.23
N ARG A 198 4.00 6.33 13.76
CA ARG A 198 4.52 7.56 13.13
C ARG A 198 4.30 7.65 11.62
N ALA A 199 3.78 6.59 10.99
CA ALA A 199 3.58 6.57 9.55
C ALA A 199 2.51 7.59 9.13
N SER A 200 2.83 8.38 8.09
CA SER A 200 1.90 9.25 7.37
C SER A 200 1.60 8.73 5.96
N THR A 201 2.20 7.59 5.61
CA THR A 201 2.11 6.96 4.29
C THR A 201 2.19 5.45 4.45
N VAL A 202 1.27 4.74 3.82
CA VAL A 202 1.31 3.29 3.66
C VAL A 202 0.84 2.93 2.25
N PHE A 203 1.41 1.88 1.68
CA PHE A 203 0.94 1.33 0.42
C PHE A 203 0.23 0.00 0.69
N LEU A 204 -1.00 -0.10 0.20
CA LEU A 204 -1.88 -1.25 0.36
C LEU A 204 -2.04 -1.96 -0.99
N ALA A 205 -1.59 -3.20 -1.07
CA ALA A 205 -1.87 -4.11 -2.17
C ALA A 205 -3.08 -4.98 -1.85
N THR A 206 -3.93 -5.15 -2.84
CA THR A 206 -5.09 -6.04 -2.81
C THR A 206 -5.14 -6.82 -4.12
N ARG A 207 -5.83 -7.94 -4.14
CA ARG A 207 -6.01 -8.74 -5.34
C ARG A 207 -7.47 -9.13 -5.53
N HIS A 208 -7.84 -9.40 -6.77
CA HIS A 208 -9.08 -10.06 -7.13
C HIS A 208 -8.75 -11.32 -7.93
N ILE A 209 -9.23 -12.48 -7.50
CA ILE A 209 -9.09 -13.72 -8.24
C ILE A 209 -10.43 -14.03 -8.91
N ALA A 210 -10.47 -13.91 -10.22
CA ALA A 210 -11.64 -14.27 -11.00
C ALA A 210 -11.91 -15.78 -10.87
N GLN A 211 -13.13 -16.13 -10.46
CA GLN A 211 -13.54 -17.53 -10.32
C GLN A 211 -13.88 -18.19 -11.67
N SER A 212 -14.26 -17.37 -12.65
CA SER A 212 -14.50 -17.77 -14.03
C SER A 212 -14.34 -16.57 -14.95
N ASN A 213 -14.07 -16.79 -16.23
CA ASN A 213 -14.06 -15.74 -17.25
C ASN A 213 -15.48 -15.41 -17.78
N ALA A 214 -16.52 -16.00 -17.21
CA ALA A 214 -17.89 -15.90 -17.74
C ALA A 214 -18.49 -14.50 -17.57
N ASP A 215 -18.10 -13.76 -16.54
CA ASP A 215 -18.53 -12.38 -16.29
C ASP A 215 -17.64 -11.32 -16.95
N GLY A 216 -16.56 -11.76 -17.64
CA GLY A 216 -15.58 -10.90 -18.28
C GLY A 216 -14.66 -10.16 -17.32
N THR A 217 -14.69 -10.49 -16.03
CA THR A 217 -13.70 -9.99 -15.05
C THR A 217 -12.42 -10.81 -15.15
N GLN A 218 -11.31 -10.25 -14.66
CA GLN A 218 -10.01 -10.91 -14.68
C GLN A 218 -9.38 -10.91 -13.29
N THR A 219 -8.56 -11.94 -13.07
CA THR A 219 -7.63 -11.93 -11.95
C THR A 219 -6.65 -10.78 -12.11
N ASP A 220 -6.64 -9.89 -11.16
CA ASP A 220 -5.76 -8.72 -11.15
C ASP A 220 -5.28 -8.34 -9.75
N MET A 221 -4.45 -7.32 -9.69
CA MET A 221 -3.97 -6.71 -8.46
C MET A 221 -4.09 -5.19 -8.53
N GLY A 222 -4.20 -4.56 -7.36
CA GLY A 222 -4.11 -3.12 -7.23
C GLY A 222 -3.19 -2.71 -6.08
N VAL A 223 -2.39 -1.67 -6.28
CA VAL A 223 -1.68 -0.98 -5.19
C VAL A 223 -2.24 0.42 -5.04
N ASN A 224 -2.55 0.79 -3.80
CA ASN A 224 -3.06 2.11 -3.47
C ASN A 224 -2.23 2.74 -2.36
N HIS A 225 -1.94 4.02 -2.52
CA HIS A 225 -1.44 4.85 -1.44
C HIS A 225 -2.58 5.15 -0.47
N ARG A 226 -2.33 4.94 0.81
CA ARG A 226 -3.14 5.43 1.92
C ARG A 226 -2.30 6.41 2.72
N GLY A 227 -2.82 7.58 2.97
CA GLY A 227 -2.11 8.61 3.71
C GLY A 227 -3.00 9.31 4.70
N GLY A 228 -2.39 9.87 5.72
CA GLY A 228 -3.03 10.58 6.81
C GLY A 228 -2.01 11.32 7.67
N ALA A 229 -2.46 11.92 8.75
CA ALA A 229 -1.56 12.39 9.79
C ALA A 229 -0.89 11.18 10.48
N PRO A 230 0.32 11.30 11.06
CA PRO A 230 0.92 10.24 11.87
C PRO A 230 -0.09 9.68 12.87
N GLY A 231 -0.16 8.34 12.97
CA GLY A 231 -1.13 7.64 13.80
C GLY A 231 -2.49 7.39 13.12
N PHE A 232 -2.66 7.68 11.83
CA PHE A 232 -3.92 7.40 11.14
C PHE A 232 -4.22 5.91 10.97
N VAL A 233 -3.19 5.06 10.99
CA VAL A 233 -3.32 3.60 11.09
C VAL A 233 -3.24 3.25 12.57
N ARG A 234 -4.24 2.52 13.08
CA ARG A 234 -4.27 2.10 14.48
C ARG A 234 -3.91 0.62 14.58
N ILE A 235 -3.36 0.25 15.73
CA ILE A 235 -3.05 -1.14 16.06
C ILE A 235 -4.06 -1.61 17.10
N HIS A 236 -4.75 -2.69 16.82
CA HIS A 236 -5.66 -3.38 17.72
C HIS A 236 -5.12 -4.78 18.01
N GLU A 237 -4.91 -5.11 19.26
CA GLU A 237 -4.45 -6.43 19.69
C GLU A 237 -5.56 -7.14 20.46
N GLU A 238 -5.90 -8.32 20.00
CA GLU A 238 -6.82 -9.25 20.70
C GLU A 238 -5.96 -10.30 21.40
N ILE A 239 -6.15 -10.45 22.71
CA ILE A 239 -5.36 -11.35 23.56
C ILE A 239 -6.25 -12.48 24.02
N GLU A 240 -5.94 -13.72 23.62
CA GLU A 240 -6.63 -14.94 24.02
C GLU A 240 -5.60 -15.92 24.63
N GLY A 241 -5.55 -15.96 25.95
CA GLY A 241 -4.51 -16.72 26.65
C GLY A 241 -3.11 -16.20 26.32
N ASP A 242 -2.23 -17.07 25.81
CA ASP A 242 -0.87 -16.72 25.40
C ASP A 242 -0.78 -16.25 23.94
N GLN A 243 -1.90 -16.23 23.21
CA GLN A 243 -1.93 -15.82 21.81
C GLN A 243 -2.33 -14.34 21.70
N VAL A 244 -1.62 -13.61 20.84
CA VAL A 244 -1.93 -12.23 20.48
C VAL A 244 -2.21 -12.16 18.97
N THR A 245 -3.42 -11.75 18.62
CA THR A 245 -3.76 -11.44 17.25
C THR A 245 -3.66 -9.94 17.04
N THR A 246 -2.76 -9.51 16.16
CA THR A 246 -2.60 -8.10 15.83
C THR A 246 -3.39 -7.72 14.59
N HIS A 247 -4.19 -6.67 14.70
CA HIS A 247 -4.91 -6.05 13.60
C HIS A 247 -4.37 -4.64 13.33
N LEU A 248 -4.22 -4.32 12.05
CA LEU A 248 -4.05 -2.95 11.59
C LEU A 248 -5.41 -2.41 11.15
N VAL A 249 -5.76 -1.23 11.65
CA VAL A 249 -7.08 -0.62 11.45
C VAL A 249 -6.92 0.69 10.68
N LEU A 250 -7.47 0.75 9.47
CA LEU A 250 -7.39 1.90 8.57
C LEU A 250 -8.77 2.51 8.35
N PRO A 251 -9.00 3.78 8.76
CA PRO A 251 -10.22 4.48 8.37
C PRO A 251 -10.25 4.76 6.88
N ASP A 252 -11.40 4.64 6.24
CA ASP A 252 -11.55 5.04 4.85
C ASP A 252 -11.69 6.56 4.74
N HIS A 253 -10.85 7.15 3.90
CA HIS A 253 -10.88 8.57 3.57
C HIS A 253 -11.51 8.79 2.20
N SER A 254 -12.19 9.92 2.01
CA SER A 254 -12.85 10.26 0.76
C SER A 254 -11.90 10.17 -0.44
N GLY A 255 -12.21 9.32 -1.40
CA GLY A 255 -11.42 9.04 -2.61
C GLY A 255 -12.18 9.26 -3.91
N ASN A 256 -11.79 8.53 -4.95
CA ASN A 256 -12.37 8.60 -6.30
C ASN A 256 -13.65 7.77 -6.47
N ARG A 257 -14.11 7.07 -5.43
CA ARG A 257 -15.28 6.18 -5.41
C ARG A 257 -15.20 4.98 -6.39
N PHE A 258 -14.02 4.62 -6.86
CA PHE A 258 -13.83 3.39 -7.65
C PHE A 258 -13.90 2.16 -6.75
N TYR A 259 -13.46 2.32 -5.50
CA TYR A 259 -13.43 1.28 -4.48
C TYR A 259 -12.60 0.05 -4.83
N GLN A 260 -11.60 0.17 -5.71
CA GLN A 260 -10.79 -0.96 -6.14
C GLN A 260 -10.23 -1.79 -4.97
N SER A 261 -9.50 -1.17 -4.02
CA SER A 261 -8.96 -1.92 -2.88
C SER A 261 -10.05 -2.53 -2.00
N LEU A 262 -11.09 -1.76 -1.70
CA LEU A 262 -12.17 -2.22 -0.84
C LEU A 262 -12.99 -3.32 -1.52
N GLY A 263 -13.27 -3.16 -2.83
CA GLY A 263 -13.97 -4.16 -3.62
C GLY A 263 -13.17 -5.45 -3.78
N ASN A 264 -11.84 -5.36 -3.96
CA ASN A 264 -10.99 -6.54 -3.95
C ASN A 264 -11.10 -7.30 -2.63
N ILE A 265 -11.08 -6.60 -1.49
CA ILE A 265 -11.21 -7.19 -0.14
C ILE A 265 -12.53 -7.94 0.01
N GLU A 266 -13.65 -7.43 -0.54
CA GLU A 266 -14.95 -8.13 -0.50
C GLU A 266 -14.95 -9.48 -1.26
N THR A 267 -14.02 -9.66 -2.19
CA THR A 267 -13.92 -10.88 -3.00
C THR A 267 -12.75 -11.77 -2.65
N ASP A 268 -11.69 -11.19 -2.10
CA ASP A 268 -10.47 -11.89 -1.70
C ASP A 268 -9.78 -11.10 -0.55
N PRO A 269 -9.77 -11.64 0.67
CA PRO A 269 -9.30 -10.92 1.84
C PRO A 269 -7.78 -10.72 1.88
N GLN A 270 -7.02 -11.33 0.98
CA GLN A 270 -5.56 -11.29 1.02
C GLN A 270 -5.02 -9.91 0.65
N VAL A 271 -4.26 -9.32 1.56
CA VAL A 271 -3.66 -7.99 1.40
C VAL A 271 -2.18 -7.97 1.75
N GLY A 272 -1.48 -6.97 1.22
CA GLY A 272 -0.11 -6.66 1.60
C GLY A 272 0.04 -5.16 1.87
N LEU A 273 0.85 -4.81 2.85
CA LEU A 273 1.15 -3.42 3.17
C LEU A 273 2.65 -3.20 3.26
N VAL A 274 3.06 -1.96 3.00
CA VAL A 274 4.41 -1.51 3.31
C VAL A 274 4.37 -0.12 3.92
N PHE A 275 5.09 0.05 5.02
CA PHE A 275 5.28 1.29 5.75
C PHE A 275 6.74 1.72 5.59
N PRO A 276 7.04 2.73 4.73
CA PRO A 276 8.38 3.29 4.64
C PRO A 276 8.59 4.37 5.71
N ASP A 277 9.74 4.33 6.35
CA ASP A 277 10.24 5.45 7.14
C ASP A 277 11.40 6.14 6.39
N PHE A 278 11.10 7.27 5.79
CA PHE A 278 12.10 8.04 5.04
C PHE A 278 13.10 8.79 5.94
N THR A 279 12.90 8.78 7.26
CA THR A 279 13.83 9.38 8.22
C THR A 279 14.94 8.41 8.61
N THR A 280 14.56 7.18 8.97
CA THR A 280 15.50 6.13 9.41
C THR A 280 15.97 5.23 8.26
N GLY A 281 15.17 5.13 7.20
CA GLY A 281 15.33 4.16 6.12
C GLY A 281 14.77 2.78 6.47
N ASP A 282 14.06 2.64 7.57
CA ASP A 282 13.42 1.39 7.96
C ASP A 282 12.18 1.13 7.10
N VAL A 283 11.89 -0.13 6.86
CA VAL A 283 10.72 -0.54 6.08
C VAL A 283 10.01 -1.68 6.81
N PHE A 284 8.73 -1.50 7.08
CA PHE A 284 7.90 -2.53 7.67
C PHE A 284 6.93 -3.07 6.64
N HIS A 285 7.08 -4.35 6.31
CA HIS A 285 6.24 -5.08 5.36
C HIS A 285 5.28 -5.98 6.11
N VAL A 286 4.03 -6.00 5.68
CA VAL A 286 2.97 -6.83 6.26
C VAL A 286 2.24 -7.57 5.16
N THR A 287 1.86 -8.81 5.43
CA THR A 287 0.82 -9.52 4.68
C THR A 287 -0.27 -9.96 5.66
N GLY A 288 -1.52 -10.00 5.20
CA GLY A 288 -2.63 -10.27 6.10
C GLY A 288 -3.94 -10.56 5.39
N GLU A 289 -4.95 -10.75 6.21
CA GLU A 289 -6.34 -10.93 5.78
C GLU A 289 -7.16 -9.72 6.22
N ALA A 290 -7.83 -9.08 5.28
CA ALA A 290 -8.58 -7.86 5.49
C ALA A 290 -10.08 -8.09 5.39
N GLU A 291 -10.82 -7.29 6.13
CA GLU A 291 -12.27 -7.13 6.01
C GLU A 291 -12.64 -5.65 6.06
N ASN A 292 -13.72 -5.30 5.41
CA ASN A 292 -14.30 -3.96 5.51
C ASN A 292 -15.44 -3.98 6.52
N LEU A 293 -15.35 -3.16 7.55
CA LEU A 293 -16.40 -2.93 8.54
C LEU A 293 -17.17 -1.66 8.15
N PHE A 294 -18.49 -1.73 8.22
CA PHE A 294 -19.35 -0.65 7.78
C PHE A 294 -20.28 -0.18 8.90
N ASP A 295 -20.65 1.07 8.85
CA ASP A 295 -21.69 1.70 9.66
C ASP A 295 -21.52 1.38 11.16
N ASP A 296 -22.44 0.65 11.79
CA ASP A 296 -22.41 0.36 13.23
C ASP A 296 -21.19 -0.48 13.64
N ASP A 297 -20.77 -1.45 12.82
CA ASP A 297 -19.58 -2.27 13.09
C ASP A 297 -18.30 -1.45 13.02
N ALA A 298 -18.21 -0.54 12.05
CA ALA A 298 -17.08 0.39 11.95
C ALA A 298 -17.05 1.35 13.13
N GLU A 299 -18.21 1.90 13.51
CA GLU A 299 -18.36 2.85 14.62
C GLU A 299 -18.15 2.17 15.98
N ALA A 300 -18.50 0.90 16.12
CA ALA A 300 -18.17 0.12 17.32
C ALA A 300 -16.66 0.01 17.54
N LEU A 301 -15.87 -0.20 16.47
CA LEU A 301 -14.42 -0.30 16.55
C LEU A 301 -13.75 1.08 16.64
N MET A 302 -14.16 2.02 15.79
CA MET A 302 -13.58 3.35 15.65
C MET A 302 -14.69 4.42 15.61
N PRO A 303 -14.98 5.07 16.73
CA PRO A 303 -16.10 6.03 16.83
C PRO A 303 -16.06 7.13 15.77
N ARG A 304 -17.23 7.44 15.19
CA ARG A 304 -17.41 8.46 14.15
C ARG A 304 -16.71 8.12 12.82
N VAL A 305 -16.49 6.85 12.55
CA VAL A 305 -15.98 6.35 11.26
C VAL A 305 -16.98 5.31 10.73
N ARG A 306 -17.49 5.52 9.52
CA ARG A 306 -18.53 4.68 8.91
C ARG A 306 -17.98 3.59 7.97
N LEU A 307 -16.67 3.54 7.77
CA LEU A 307 -16.01 2.53 6.97
C LEU A 307 -14.56 2.40 7.43
N VAL A 308 -14.22 1.22 7.86
CA VAL A 308 -12.90 0.84 8.36
C VAL A 308 -12.45 -0.42 7.64
N THR A 309 -11.20 -0.48 7.23
CA THR A 309 -10.55 -1.73 6.83
C THR A 309 -9.77 -2.27 8.03
N ARG A 310 -10.18 -3.44 8.56
CA ARG A 310 -9.47 -4.18 9.60
C ARG A 310 -8.64 -5.29 8.95
N ILE A 311 -7.35 -5.35 9.27
CA ILE A 311 -6.39 -6.26 8.65
C ILE A 311 -5.74 -7.11 9.73
N LYS A 312 -6.07 -8.40 9.77
CA LYS A 312 -5.37 -9.38 10.60
C LYS A 312 -3.99 -9.64 10.01
N VAL A 313 -2.95 -9.36 10.78
CA VAL A 313 -1.55 -9.60 10.37
C VAL A 313 -1.27 -11.10 10.40
N THR A 314 -0.95 -11.68 9.25
CA THR A 314 -0.59 -13.10 9.12
C THR A 314 0.90 -13.33 8.87
N GLY A 315 1.63 -12.27 8.53
CA GLY A 315 3.07 -12.31 8.39
C GLY A 315 3.63 -10.89 8.25
N ALA A 316 4.82 -10.66 8.78
CA ALA A 316 5.47 -9.37 8.71
C ALA A 316 6.98 -9.49 8.60
N VAL A 317 7.63 -8.45 8.07
CA VAL A 317 9.09 -8.31 8.01
C VAL A 317 9.45 -6.85 8.29
N LEU A 318 10.24 -6.62 9.33
CA LEU A 318 10.83 -5.31 9.60
C LEU A 318 12.28 -5.32 9.11
N VAL A 319 12.60 -4.50 8.14
CA VAL A 319 13.96 -4.33 7.59
C VAL A 319 14.50 -2.99 8.03
N ARG A 320 15.54 -2.98 8.85
CA ARG A 320 16.19 -1.77 9.32
C ARG A 320 17.15 -1.24 8.26
N SER A 321 17.07 0.06 7.99
CA SER A 321 17.87 0.74 6.95
C SER A 321 17.73 0.08 5.56
N GLY A 322 16.56 -0.53 5.29
CA GLY A 322 16.27 -1.25 4.04
C GLY A 322 16.02 -0.35 2.83
N LEU A 323 15.70 0.91 3.08
CA LEU A 323 15.38 1.89 2.04
C LEU A 323 16.59 2.80 1.76
N ASN A 324 17.05 2.83 0.50
CA ASN A 324 18.17 3.68 0.06
C ASN A 324 17.72 5.11 -0.28
N LEU A 325 16.68 5.61 0.39
CA LEU A 325 16.16 6.97 0.27
C LEU A 325 16.02 7.60 1.64
N LYS A 326 16.26 8.88 1.73
CA LYS A 326 16.02 9.68 2.93
C LYS A 326 15.42 11.03 2.60
N LEU A 327 14.86 11.67 3.61
CA LEU A 327 14.43 13.06 3.53
C LEU A 327 15.62 13.98 3.32
N ALA A 328 15.50 14.88 2.33
CA ALA A 328 16.45 15.97 2.10
C ALA A 328 16.02 17.28 2.79
N SER A 329 14.74 17.39 3.15
CA SER A 329 14.15 18.54 3.85
C SER A 329 12.95 18.10 4.68
N GLU A 330 12.38 19.02 5.44
CA GLU A 330 11.16 18.77 6.20
C GLU A 330 9.99 18.38 5.29
N GLU A 331 9.15 17.50 5.81
CA GLU A 331 7.94 17.05 5.14
C GLU A 331 6.84 18.13 5.18
N GLN A 332 6.06 18.20 4.10
CA GLN A 332 4.86 19.03 4.07
C GLN A 332 3.61 18.12 4.08
N VAL A 333 2.98 17.99 5.24
CA VAL A 333 1.77 17.20 5.39
C VAL A 333 0.68 17.66 4.40
N SER A 334 -0.17 16.72 4.01
CA SER A 334 -1.28 17.04 3.13
C SER A 334 -2.32 17.91 3.86
N PRO A 335 -2.77 19.02 3.28
CA PRO A 335 -3.85 19.84 3.86
C PRO A 335 -5.20 19.10 3.86
N TYR A 336 -5.30 17.98 3.15
CA TYR A 336 -6.51 17.16 3.09
C TYR A 336 -6.54 16.06 4.16
N ASN A 337 -5.49 15.92 4.98
CA ASN A 337 -5.49 14.90 6.04
C ASN A 337 -6.61 15.21 7.04
N PRO A 338 -7.52 14.25 7.28
CA PRO A 338 -8.50 14.41 8.33
C PRO A 338 -7.83 14.27 9.71
N PRO A 339 -8.47 14.71 10.77
CA PRO A 339 -8.03 14.45 12.14
C PRO A 339 -7.87 12.95 12.38
N VAL A 340 -6.85 12.57 13.17
CA VAL A 340 -6.63 11.18 13.56
C VAL A 340 -7.85 10.67 14.34
N LYS A 341 -8.25 9.45 14.03
CA LYS A 341 -9.31 8.72 14.74
C LYS A 341 -8.68 7.66 15.61
N PHE A 342 -9.24 7.48 16.79
CA PHE A 342 -8.79 6.51 17.77
C PHE A 342 -9.75 5.34 17.84
N LEU A 343 -9.24 4.18 18.24
CA LEU A 343 -10.08 3.02 18.56
C LEU A 343 -10.90 3.30 19.83
N ARG A 344 -12.06 2.68 19.95
CA ARG A 344 -12.91 2.80 21.14
C ARG A 344 -12.15 2.47 22.43
N GLN A 345 -11.42 1.35 22.42
CA GLN A 345 -10.61 0.94 23.58
C GLN A 345 -9.52 1.98 23.96
N GLU A 346 -8.93 2.67 22.98
CA GLU A 346 -7.95 3.73 23.24
C GLU A 346 -8.61 4.93 23.94
N LEU A 347 -9.80 5.32 23.47
CA LEU A 347 -10.57 6.40 24.10
C LEU A 347 -10.99 6.05 25.52
N GLU A 348 -11.38 4.82 25.78
CA GLU A 348 -11.72 4.33 27.13
C GLU A 348 -10.49 4.38 28.05
N GLN A 349 -9.33 3.94 27.60
CA GLN A 349 -8.07 4.01 28.34
C GLN A 349 -7.64 5.44 28.63
N MET A 350 -7.95 6.40 27.75
CA MET A 350 -7.68 7.83 27.97
C MET A 350 -8.70 8.50 28.89
N GLY A 351 -9.72 7.79 29.37
CA GLY A 351 -10.79 8.34 30.20
C GLY A 351 -11.77 9.24 29.42
N HIS A 352 -11.80 9.15 28.10
CA HIS A 352 -12.68 9.93 27.25
C HIS A 352 -13.89 9.10 26.84
N SER A 353 -15.09 9.47 27.27
CA SER A 353 -16.30 8.87 26.72
C SER A 353 -16.39 9.23 25.22
N ALA A 354 -16.89 8.32 24.40
CA ALA A 354 -17.00 8.46 22.95
C ALA A 354 -17.76 9.73 22.48
N VAL A 355 -18.43 10.41 23.39
CA VAL A 355 -19.26 11.61 23.15
C VAL A 355 -18.46 12.92 23.31
N ALA A 356 -17.33 12.92 24.05
CA ALA A 356 -16.62 14.16 24.43
C ALA A 356 -15.54 14.64 23.43
N CYS A 357 -15.26 13.90 22.36
CA CYS A 357 -14.13 14.21 21.46
C CYS A 357 -14.49 15.18 20.32
N ASP A 358 -15.14 16.33 20.58
CA ASP A 358 -15.25 17.41 19.59
C ASP A 358 -13.97 18.26 19.43
N ASN A 359 -13.01 18.13 20.36
CA ASN A 359 -11.73 18.86 20.33
C ASN A 359 -10.52 17.93 20.08
N ALA A 360 -10.52 17.19 18.96
CA ALA A 360 -9.42 16.29 18.60
C ALA A 360 -8.06 16.98 18.43
N ALA A 361 -8.01 18.27 18.18
CA ALA A 361 -6.77 19.04 18.09
C ALA A 361 -6.00 19.14 19.44
N ALA A 362 -6.71 19.16 20.56
CA ALA A 362 -6.11 19.27 21.89
C ALA A 362 -5.50 17.93 22.37
N VAL A 363 -6.13 16.81 22.02
CA VAL A 363 -5.67 15.46 22.43
C VAL A 363 -4.40 15.04 21.69
N SER A 364 -4.30 15.42 20.39
CA SER A 364 -3.09 15.12 19.58
C SER A 364 -1.84 15.81 20.13
N ALA A 365 -1.97 17.03 20.67
CA ALA A 365 -0.85 17.77 21.24
C ALA A 365 -0.36 17.17 22.58
N THR A 366 -1.25 16.59 23.37
CA THR A 366 -0.92 16.01 24.68
C THR A 366 -0.18 14.68 24.54
N LEU A 367 -0.52 13.86 23.53
CA LEU A 367 0.15 12.56 23.29
C LEU A 367 1.58 12.69 22.77
N VAL A 368 1.90 13.77 22.06
CA VAL A 368 3.28 14.05 21.63
C VAL A 368 4.16 14.47 22.81
N SER A 369 3.59 15.11 23.84
CA SER A 369 4.32 15.62 25.01
C SER A 369 4.58 14.56 26.10
N THR A 370 3.82 13.47 26.15
CA THR A 370 3.97 12.42 27.17
C THR A 370 4.85 11.24 26.73
N ARG A 371 5.37 11.26 25.48
CA ARG A 371 6.26 10.23 24.93
C ARG A 371 7.66 10.77 24.54
N ALA A 372 8.06 11.95 25.03
CA ALA A 372 9.41 12.50 24.90
C ALA A 372 10.32 12.05 26.06
#